data_63732beab637b2690638d99b1ad84ced
#
_entry.id   63732beab637b2690638d99b1ad84ced
#
_cell.length_a   1.000
_cell.length_b   1.000
_cell.length_c   1.000
_cell.angle_alpha   90.00
_cell.angle_beta   90.00
_cell.angle_gamma   90.00
#
_symmetry.space_group_name_H-M   'P 1'
#
loop_
_entity.id
_entity.type
_entity.pdbx_description
1 polymer ?
#
loop_
_entity_poly.entity_id
_entity_poly.type
_entity_poly.pdbx_seq_one_letter_code
_entity_poly.pdbx_strand_id
1 'polypeptide(L)'
;MELYSPNGRKVHSEELTAGYGQPSCRTSFTVSSPDRWMPNGIGLPLMYTLVARLQDKDGTTWQTYRTHIGFRTVEFVREEDTHGRSFFFRINGKPLYMKGANYIPGTMMLSARTEEYWQELFRSV
;
A
#
# COMPACT_ATOMS: atom_id res chain seq x y z
N MET A 1 -3.74 10.23 -15.42
CA MET A 1 -3.27 9.31 -14.36
C MET A 1 -2.18 8.39 -14.92
N GLU A 2 -1.13 8.13 -14.17
CA GLU A 2 0.00 7.29 -14.59
C GLU A 2 0.39 6.33 -13.47
N LEU A 3 0.75 5.08 -13.83
CA LEU A 3 1.29 4.10 -12.89
C LEU A 3 2.71 3.72 -13.30
N TYR A 4 3.62 3.75 -12.33
CA TYR A 4 5.02 3.39 -12.49
C TYR A 4 5.34 2.15 -11.65
N SER A 5 6.08 1.21 -12.24
CA SER A 5 6.58 0.02 -11.58
C SER A 5 7.67 0.36 -10.55
N PRO A 6 8.06 -0.58 -9.66
CA PRO A 6 9.10 -0.35 -8.66
C PRO A 6 10.45 0.12 -9.21
N ASN A 7 10.76 -0.24 -10.46
CA ASN A 7 11.98 0.19 -11.16
C ASN A 7 11.80 1.51 -11.95
N GLY A 8 10.69 2.23 -11.77
CA GLY A 8 10.42 3.52 -12.39
C GLY A 8 9.88 3.48 -13.82
N ARG A 9 9.63 2.30 -14.39
CA ARG A 9 9.04 2.19 -15.73
C ARG A 9 7.55 2.49 -15.70
N LYS A 10 7.05 3.36 -16.60
CA LYS A 10 5.63 3.61 -16.77
C LYS A 10 4.94 2.36 -17.33
N VAL A 11 3.97 1.80 -16.61
CA VAL A 11 3.25 0.57 -16.96
C VAL A 11 1.81 0.82 -17.36
N HIS A 12 1.27 1.99 -16.98
CA HIS A 12 -0.07 2.42 -17.39
C HIS A 12 -0.14 3.93 -17.49
N SER A 13 -0.92 4.44 -18.43
CA SER A 13 -1.24 5.87 -18.56
C SER A 13 -2.64 5.99 -19.11
N GLU A 14 -3.46 6.84 -18.49
CA GLU A 14 -4.83 7.09 -18.91
C GLU A 14 -5.22 8.55 -18.64
N GLU A 15 -5.97 9.13 -19.54
CA GLU A 15 -6.60 10.44 -19.38
C GLU A 15 -8.10 10.24 -19.13
N LEU A 16 -8.60 10.94 -18.11
CA LEU A 16 -10.01 10.92 -17.73
C LEU A 16 -10.53 12.34 -17.81
N THR A 17 -11.65 12.52 -18.48
CA THR A 17 -12.32 13.82 -18.54
C THR A 17 -13.44 13.85 -17.51
N ALA A 18 -13.36 14.79 -16.56
CA ALA A 18 -14.47 15.08 -15.65
C ALA A 18 -15.43 16.07 -16.30
N GLY A 19 -16.71 15.72 -16.36
CA GLY A 19 -17.76 16.63 -16.77
C GLY A 19 -18.02 17.72 -15.72
N TYR A 20 -18.54 18.87 -16.16
CA TYR A 20 -18.94 19.93 -15.24
C TYR A 20 -19.97 19.40 -14.22
N GLY A 21 -19.73 19.68 -12.94
CA GLY A 21 -20.60 19.22 -11.86
C GLY A 21 -20.45 17.76 -11.45
N GLN A 22 -19.53 17.00 -12.05
CA GLN A 22 -19.22 15.63 -11.61
C GLN A 22 -18.23 15.67 -10.43
N PRO A 23 -18.60 15.17 -9.24
CA PRO A 23 -17.74 15.21 -8.05
C PRO A 23 -16.62 14.19 -8.09
N SER A 24 -16.67 13.20 -8.96
CA SER A 24 -15.67 12.13 -9.06
C SER A 24 -15.64 11.49 -10.44
N CYS A 25 -14.45 11.04 -10.84
CA CYS A 25 -14.25 10.11 -11.97
C CYS A 25 -13.76 8.77 -11.44
N ARG A 26 -14.19 7.69 -12.08
CA ARG A 26 -13.74 6.33 -11.75
C ARG A 26 -13.24 5.65 -13.02
N THR A 27 -12.11 4.98 -12.88
CA THR A 27 -11.57 4.09 -13.90
C THR A 27 -11.12 2.78 -13.30
N SER A 28 -10.91 1.77 -14.14
CA SER A 28 -10.32 0.49 -13.75
C SER A 28 -9.41 -0.01 -14.87
N PHE A 29 -8.26 -0.53 -14.49
CA PHE A 29 -7.30 -1.12 -15.41
C PHE A 29 -6.63 -2.35 -14.77
N THR A 30 -6.04 -3.19 -15.60
CA THR A 30 -5.37 -4.41 -15.18
C THR A 30 -3.88 -4.29 -15.41
N VAL A 31 -3.09 -4.66 -14.42
CA VAL A 31 -1.64 -4.82 -14.54
C VAL A 31 -1.34 -6.32 -14.65
N SER A 32 -0.88 -6.75 -15.82
CA SER A 32 -0.53 -8.16 -16.04
C SER A 32 0.79 -8.50 -15.35
N SER A 33 0.78 -9.59 -14.56
CA SER A 33 1.97 -10.12 -13.86
C SER A 33 2.75 -9.04 -13.08
N PRO A 34 2.12 -8.34 -12.13
CA PRO A 34 2.81 -7.28 -11.38
C PRO A 34 3.89 -7.85 -10.47
N ASP A 35 4.95 -7.07 -10.27
CA ASP A 35 5.89 -7.29 -9.17
C ASP A 35 5.15 -7.25 -7.85
N ARG A 36 5.23 -8.34 -7.08
CA ARG A 36 4.43 -8.48 -5.87
C ARG A 36 5.16 -7.91 -4.66
N TRP A 37 4.42 -7.14 -3.87
CA TRP A 37 4.89 -6.69 -2.57
C TRP A 37 4.99 -7.87 -1.61
N MET A 38 6.10 -7.96 -0.88
CA MET A 38 6.30 -8.91 0.22
C MET A 38 6.64 -8.17 1.50
N PRO A 39 6.28 -8.71 2.67
CA PRO A 39 6.68 -8.10 3.94
C PRO A 39 8.18 -8.20 4.18
N ASN A 40 8.71 -7.25 4.97
CA ASN A 40 10.10 -7.23 5.37
C ASN A 40 10.53 -8.57 6.01
N GLY A 41 11.75 -9.01 5.71
CA GLY A 41 12.31 -10.27 6.20
C GLY A 41 11.89 -11.52 5.41
N ILE A 42 10.95 -11.41 4.45
CA ILE A 42 10.46 -12.53 3.61
C ILE A 42 10.69 -12.26 2.14
N GLY A 43 10.72 -11.00 1.75
CA GLY A 43 10.97 -10.56 0.39
C GLY A 43 11.10 -9.04 0.31
N LEU A 44 11.01 -8.50 -0.91
CA LEU A 44 11.12 -7.07 -1.14
C LEU A 44 9.74 -6.40 -1.06
N PRO A 45 9.61 -5.28 -0.34
CA PRO A 45 8.38 -4.51 -0.28
C PRO A 45 8.19 -3.65 -1.54
N LEU A 46 8.05 -4.32 -2.71
CA LEU A 46 7.97 -3.66 -4.00
C LEU A 46 6.68 -2.85 -4.11
N MET A 47 6.83 -1.55 -4.38
CA MET A 47 5.72 -0.60 -4.46
C MET A 47 5.70 0.07 -5.83
N TYR A 48 4.51 0.12 -6.42
CA TYR A 48 4.22 0.94 -7.60
C TYR A 48 3.91 2.36 -7.18
N THR A 49 4.24 3.33 -8.01
CA THR A 49 3.90 4.73 -7.78
C THR A 49 2.76 5.14 -8.70
N LEU A 50 1.62 5.50 -8.10
CA LEU A 50 0.50 6.11 -8.81
C LEU A 50 0.65 7.63 -8.77
N VAL A 51 0.57 8.26 -9.93
CA VAL A 51 0.57 9.72 -10.07
C VAL A 51 -0.73 10.14 -10.77
N ALA A 52 -1.53 10.96 -10.12
CA ALA A 52 -2.70 11.59 -10.71
C ALA A 52 -2.47 13.10 -10.80
N ARG A 53 -2.72 13.68 -11.96
CA ARG A 53 -2.66 15.13 -12.18
C ARG A 53 -4.02 15.66 -12.56
N LEU A 54 -4.43 16.72 -11.91
CA LEU A 54 -5.59 17.50 -12.31
C LEU A 54 -5.10 18.63 -13.22
N GLN A 55 -5.63 18.65 -14.44
CA GLN A 55 -5.24 19.61 -15.46
C GLN A 55 -6.48 20.30 -16.02
N ASP A 56 -6.32 21.55 -16.45
CA ASP A 56 -7.32 22.23 -17.23
C ASP A 56 -7.25 21.85 -18.72
N LYS A 57 -8.10 22.48 -19.53
CA LYS A 57 -8.16 22.23 -20.98
C LYS A 57 -6.88 22.63 -21.72
N ASP A 58 -6.11 23.55 -21.15
CA ASP A 58 -4.88 24.08 -21.75
C ASP A 58 -3.65 23.27 -21.31
N GLY A 59 -3.87 22.20 -20.51
CA GLY A 59 -2.81 21.33 -20.01
C GLY A 59 -2.10 21.85 -18.76
N THR A 60 -2.56 22.96 -18.19
CA THR A 60 -2.01 23.50 -16.94
C THR A 60 -2.34 22.57 -15.78
N THR A 61 -1.34 22.10 -15.06
CA THR A 61 -1.52 21.21 -13.89
C THR A 61 -1.83 22.04 -12.65
N TRP A 62 -3.00 21.83 -12.08
CA TRP A 62 -3.46 22.50 -10.86
C TRP A 62 -3.04 21.75 -9.61
N GLN A 63 -3.09 20.40 -9.68
CA GLN A 63 -2.76 19.56 -8.54
C GLN A 63 -2.15 18.25 -9.01
N THR A 64 -1.18 17.77 -8.24
CA THR A 64 -0.59 16.44 -8.42
C THR A 64 -0.75 15.65 -7.13
N TYR A 65 -1.33 14.46 -7.25
CA TYR A 65 -1.41 13.48 -6.19
C TYR A 65 -0.48 12.32 -6.50
N ARG A 66 0.30 11.89 -5.51
CA ARG A 66 1.20 10.75 -5.62
C ARG A 66 0.98 9.80 -4.44
N THR A 67 0.88 8.52 -4.74
CA THR A 67 0.77 7.48 -3.71
C THR A 67 1.47 6.20 -4.13
N HIS A 68 1.70 5.30 -3.16
CA HIS A 68 2.32 4.00 -3.41
C HIS A 68 1.28 2.89 -3.27
N ILE A 69 1.38 1.89 -4.16
CA ILE A 69 0.48 0.74 -4.23
C ILE A 69 1.31 -0.53 -4.22
N GLY A 70 1.03 -1.43 -3.29
CA GLY A 70 1.62 -2.78 -3.27
C GLY A 70 0.62 -3.82 -3.78
N PHE A 71 0.97 -4.55 -4.83
CA PHE A 71 0.18 -5.68 -5.32
C PHE A 71 0.45 -6.91 -4.48
N ARG A 72 -0.55 -7.39 -3.76
CA ARG A 72 -0.46 -8.60 -2.94
C ARG A 72 -1.80 -9.29 -2.82
N THR A 73 -1.77 -10.59 -2.54
CA THR A 73 -2.91 -11.35 -2.02
C THR A 73 -2.68 -11.59 -0.52
N VAL A 74 -3.73 -11.49 0.26
CA VAL A 74 -3.72 -11.81 1.69
C VAL A 74 -4.85 -12.78 1.93
N GLU A 75 -4.52 -13.96 2.45
CA GLU A 75 -5.47 -15.00 2.82
C GLU A 75 -5.37 -15.24 4.33
N PHE A 76 -6.51 -15.27 4.97
CA PHE A 76 -6.59 -15.72 6.35
C PHE A 76 -6.95 -17.21 6.37
N VAL A 77 -6.06 -18.04 6.91
CA VAL A 77 -6.19 -19.50 6.89
C VAL A 77 -6.64 -20.00 8.25
N ARG A 78 -7.73 -20.77 8.24
CA ARG A 78 -8.27 -21.49 9.39
C ARG A 78 -8.63 -22.91 8.91
N GLU A 79 -7.72 -23.84 9.13
CA GLU A 79 -7.86 -25.24 8.76
C GLU A 79 -7.90 -26.09 10.03
N GLU A 80 -8.75 -27.08 10.06
CA GLU A 80 -8.79 -28.05 11.17
C GLU A 80 -7.67 -29.08 10.97
N ASP A 81 -6.96 -29.38 12.04
CA ASP A 81 -5.93 -30.41 12.08
C ASP A 81 -6.15 -31.33 13.30
N THR A 82 -5.27 -32.30 13.51
CA THR A 82 -5.37 -33.26 14.61
C THR A 82 -5.21 -32.65 16.01
N HIS A 83 -4.74 -31.41 16.11
CA HIS A 83 -4.45 -30.71 17.36
C HIS A 83 -5.40 -29.54 17.63
N GLY A 84 -6.26 -29.20 16.62
CA GLY A 84 -7.20 -28.11 16.74
C GLY A 84 -7.44 -27.39 15.43
N ARG A 85 -7.41 -26.06 15.45
CA ARG A 85 -7.64 -25.23 14.29
C ARG A 85 -6.49 -24.26 14.11
N SER A 86 -5.87 -24.29 12.92
CA SER A 86 -4.81 -23.36 12.55
C SER A 86 -5.31 -21.92 12.46
N PHE A 87 -4.41 -20.96 12.65
CA PHE A 87 -4.67 -19.54 12.54
C PHE A 87 -3.41 -18.84 12.01
N PHE A 88 -3.37 -18.58 10.71
CA PHE A 88 -2.23 -17.90 10.11
C PHE A 88 -2.64 -17.19 8.81
N PHE A 89 -1.73 -16.34 8.30
CA PHE A 89 -1.91 -15.64 7.04
C PHE A 89 -1.04 -16.25 5.95
N ARG A 90 -1.56 -16.22 4.71
CA ARG A 90 -0.76 -16.41 3.49
C ARG A 90 -0.65 -15.08 2.75
N ILE A 91 0.57 -14.68 2.44
CA ILE A 91 0.83 -13.51 1.59
C ILE A 91 1.38 -14.03 0.26
N ASN A 92 0.68 -13.72 -0.83
CA ASN A 92 1.01 -14.24 -2.16
C ASN A 92 1.18 -15.77 -2.19
N GLY A 93 0.31 -16.49 -1.46
CA GLY A 93 0.34 -17.95 -1.35
C GLY A 93 1.39 -18.51 -0.37
N LYS A 94 2.29 -17.70 0.21
CA LYS A 94 3.29 -18.15 1.19
C LYS A 94 2.76 -17.99 2.61
N PRO A 95 2.80 -19.05 3.44
CA PRO A 95 2.41 -18.94 4.85
C PRO A 95 3.37 -18.02 5.60
N LEU A 96 2.80 -17.19 6.48
CA LEU A 96 3.54 -16.18 7.21
C LEU A 96 3.18 -16.23 8.70
N TYR A 97 4.19 -16.31 9.54
CA TYR A 97 4.06 -16.02 10.95
C TYR A 97 4.03 -14.51 11.19
N MET A 98 2.89 -14.00 11.68
CA MET A 98 2.69 -12.58 11.95
C MET A 98 3.33 -12.23 13.30
N LYS A 99 4.48 -11.58 13.24
CA LYS A 99 5.13 -11.00 14.42
C LYS A 99 4.45 -9.69 14.78
N GLY A 100 4.19 -9.49 16.05
CA GLY A 100 3.57 -8.27 16.51
C GLY A 100 3.67 -8.13 18.03
N ALA A 101 3.43 -6.94 18.50
CA ALA A 101 3.35 -6.62 19.92
C ALA A 101 2.23 -5.62 20.19
N ASN A 102 1.71 -5.62 21.41
CA ASN A 102 0.77 -4.62 21.86
C ASN A 102 1.53 -3.36 22.27
N TYR A 103 1.18 -2.24 21.68
CA TYR A 103 1.72 -0.96 22.06
C TYR A 103 0.78 -0.25 23.04
N ILE A 104 1.26 -0.04 24.26
CA ILE A 104 0.61 0.82 25.24
C ILE A 104 1.33 2.17 25.21
N PRO A 105 0.64 3.27 24.94
CA PRO A 105 1.26 4.58 24.87
C PRO A 105 2.01 4.93 26.16
N GLY A 106 3.31 5.23 26.06
CA GLY A 106 4.15 5.68 27.18
C GLY A 106 3.82 7.08 27.69
N THR A 107 2.96 7.81 26.98
CA THR A 107 2.43 9.12 27.38
C THR A 107 0.98 9.29 26.96
N MET A 108 0.18 9.89 27.82
CA MET A 108 -1.21 10.25 27.52
C MET A 108 -1.30 11.45 26.57
N MET A 109 -0.25 12.26 26.44
CA MET A 109 -0.19 13.41 25.56
C MET A 109 0.30 12.97 24.17
N LEU A 110 -0.63 12.79 23.23
CA LEU A 110 -0.33 12.39 21.86
C LEU A 110 0.55 13.43 21.13
N SER A 111 0.37 14.70 21.43
CA SER A 111 1.14 15.83 20.87
C SER A 111 2.60 15.87 21.33
N ALA A 112 2.96 15.16 22.38
CA ALA A 112 4.35 15.08 22.86
C ALA A 112 5.19 14.03 22.12
N ARG A 113 4.60 13.29 21.17
CA ARG A 113 5.30 12.26 20.40
C ARG A 113 5.92 12.89 19.17
N THR A 114 7.24 13.04 19.21
CA THR A 114 8.03 13.54 18.09
C THR A 114 8.38 12.40 17.11
N GLU A 115 8.91 12.75 15.95
CA GLU A 115 9.43 11.79 14.98
C GLU A 115 10.55 10.93 15.59
N GLU A 116 11.43 11.53 16.40
CA GLU A 116 12.50 10.85 17.10
C GLU A 116 11.97 9.78 18.05
N TYR A 117 10.90 10.08 18.79
CA TYR A 117 10.22 9.12 19.66
C TYR A 117 9.78 7.85 18.89
N TRP A 118 9.18 8.04 17.70
CA TRP A 118 8.75 6.91 16.88
C TRP A 118 9.93 6.12 16.30
N GLN A 119 10.97 6.81 15.86
CA GLN A 119 12.17 6.17 15.34
C GLN A 119 12.87 5.32 16.41
N GLU A 120 12.97 5.82 17.63
CA GLU A 120 13.55 5.10 18.75
C GLU A 120 12.73 3.88 19.15
N LEU A 121 11.40 4.04 19.21
CA LEU A 121 10.49 2.95 19.49
C LEU A 121 10.63 1.82 18.45
N PHE A 122 10.60 2.13 17.17
CA PHE A 122 10.71 1.12 16.11
C PHE A 122 12.10 0.51 15.97
N ARG A 123 13.15 1.12 16.50
CA ARG A 123 14.49 0.52 16.57
C ARG A 123 14.61 -0.47 17.73
N SER A 124 13.78 -0.33 18.76
CA SER A 124 13.83 -1.17 19.97
C SER A 124 12.99 -2.46 19.86
N VAL A 125 12.22 -2.62 18.80
CA VAL A 125 11.36 -3.77 18.51
C VAL A 125 11.98 -4.63 17.39
#